data_8f8dd5b71f2ae809b530345f711c5e50
#
_entry.id   8f8dd5b71f2ae809b530345f711c5e50
#
_cell.length_a   1.000
_cell.length_b   1.000
_cell.length_c   1.000
_cell.angle_alpha   90.00
_cell.angle_beta   90.00
_cell.angle_gamma   90.00
#
_symmetry.space_group_name_H-M   'P 1'
#
loop_
_entity.id
_entity.type
_entity.pdbx_description
1 polymer ?
#
loop_
_entity_poly.entity_id
_entity_poly.type
_entity_poly.pdbx_seq_one_letter_code
_entity_poly.pdbx_strand_id
1 'polypeptide(L)'
;EPRVDVLSAGTSAQRREAATGLLTRTGPLLRRQRALLYAPTWRDGAADPAIPSAAEWVRIVALLEKHDAVLFIRSHPLGEGAYAPPWSSGRVRMLGAELLPDVTPALPRIDALITDYSSLAYDVGLLSMPVVYFAPDAEDYARERGFYGRYEDVAGTDHARAWAEATEQLDQLLGDAAVWQERSARSATLSAQMHAHRDGHNSRRVYQAIRARGVPAPKGAR
;
A
#
# COMPACT_ATOMS: atom_id res chain seq x y z
N GLU A 1 1.34 -7.30 15.24
CA GLU A 1 1.06 -7.85 13.89
C GLU A 1 2.29 -8.62 13.39
N PRO A 2 2.24 -10.00 13.37
CA PRO A 2 3.40 -10.82 12.99
C PRO A 2 3.93 -10.58 11.56
N ARG A 3 3.04 -10.33 10.58
CA ARG A 3 3.45 -10.18 9.17
C ARG A 3 4.42 -9.02 8.94
N VAL A 4 4.36 -7.96 9.78
CA VAL A 4 5.25 -6.80 9.63
C VAL A 4 6.66 -7.03 10.16
N ASP A 5 6.95 -8.17 10.79
CA ASP A 5 8.31 -8.49 11.28
C ASP A 5 9.33 -8.49 10.13
N VAL A 6 8.92 -8.84 8.91
CA VAL A 6 9.76 -8.81 7.71
C VAL A 6 10.27 -7.40 7.39
N LEU A 7 9.55 -6.35 7.77
CA LEU A 7 9.93 -4.96 7.55
C LEU A 7 11.07 -4.50 8.45
N SER A 8 11.39 -5.26 9.50
CA SER A 8 12.50 -5.00 10.43
C SER A 8 13.67 -5.99 10.29
N ALA A 9 13.52 -7.03 9.44
CA ALA A 9 14.54 -8.06 9.27
C ALA A 9 15.77 -7.53 8.48
N GLY A 10 16.98 -7.73 8.99
CA GLY A 10 18.23 -7.32 8.33
C GLY A 10 18.38 -5.80 8.18
N THR A 11 19.24 -5.37 7.27
CA THR A 11 19.45 -3.95 6.95
C THR A 11 18.39 -3.42 5.98
N SER A 12 18.20 -2.10 5.96
CA SER A 12 17.28 -1.45 4.99
C SER A 12 17.70 -1.71 3.53
N ALA A 13 19.00 -1.77 3.26
CA ALA A 13 19.52 -2.08 1.92
C ALA A 13 19.16 -3.51 1.49
N GLN A 14 19.34 -4.50 2.37
CA GLN A 14 18.96 -5.90 2.09
C GLN A 14 17.45 -6.05 1.83
N ARG A 15 16.62 -5.40 2.65
CA ARG A 15 15.16 -5.41 2.45
C ARG A 15 14.78 -4.77 1.11
N ARG A 16 15.38 -3.62 0.77
CA ARG A 16 15.10 -2.93 -0.50
C ARG A 16 15.55 -3.75 -1.71
N GLU A 17 16.68 -4.44 -1.62
CA GLU A 17 17.16 -5.34 -2.68
C GLU A 17 16.21 -6.53 -2.88
N ALA A 18 15.84 -7.23 -1.80
CA ALA A 18 14.89 -8.34 -1.85
C ALA A 18 13.54 -7.90 -2.41
N ALA A 19 13.02 -6.76 -1.95
CA ALA A 19 11.78 -6.17 -2.46
C ALA A 19 11.86 -5.80 -3.95
N THR A 20 13.02 -5.30 -4.42
CA THR A 20 13.25 -5.03 -5.84
C THR A 20 13.14 -6.32 -6.66
N GLY A 21 13.74 -7.42 -6.19
CA GLY A 21 13.63 -8.74 -6.84
C GLY A 21 12.18 -9.22 -6.97
N LEU A 22 11.33 -8.95 -5.97
CA LEU A 22 9.89 -9.27 -6.04
C LEU A 22 9.16 -8.44 -7.10
N LEU A 23 9.38 -7.12 -7.12
CA LEU A 23 8.71 -6.23 -8.07
C LEU A 23 9.16 -6.43 -9.52
N THR A 24 10.42 -6.81 -9.74
CA THR A 24 10.95 -7.08 -11.09
C THR A 24 10.33 -8.31 -11.75
N ARG A 25 9.59 -9.14 -11.00
CA ARG A 25 8.77 -10.24 -11.58
C ARG A 25 7.67 -9.73 -12.50
N THR A 26 7.26 -8.46 -12.37
CA THR A 26 6.29 -7.79 -13.27
C THR A 26 6.96 -7.12 -14.47
N GLY A 27 8.28 -7.05 -14.52
CA GLY A 27 9.08 -6.39 -15.54
C GLY A 27 10.22 -5.55 -14.96
N PRO A 28 11.16 -5.06 -15.78
CA PRO A 28 12.33 -4.32 -15.32
C PRO A 28 11.96 -3.07 -14.52
N LEU A 29 12.59 -2.87 -13.35
CA LEU A 29 12.44 -1.68 -12.52
C LEU A 29 13.82 -1.06 -12.29
N LEU A 30 14.06 0.13 -12.84
CA LEU A 30 15.34 0.80 -12.68
C LEU A 30 15.49 1.34 -11.26
N ARG A 31 16.73 1.40 -10.75
CA ARG A 31 17.01 1.85 -9.37
C ARG A 31 16.49 3.27 -9.09
N ARG A 32 16.54 4.16 -10.09
CA ARG A 32 16.10 5.56 -9.98
C ARG A 32 14.59 5.73 -10.11
N GLN A 33 13.89 4.76 -10.72
CA GLN A 33 12.45 4.87 -10.92
C GLN A 33 11.71 4.86 -9.58
N ARG A 34 10.71 5.72 -9.45
CA ARG A 34 9.79 5.70 -8.32
C ARG A 34 8.86 4.51 -8.47
N ALA A 35 8.58 3.81 -7.38
CA ALA A 35 7.61 2.72 -7.33
C ALA A 35 6.41 3.15 -6.49
N LEU A 36 5.26 3.29 -7.11
CA LEU A 36 4.01 3.62 -6.45
C LEU A 36 3.16 2.36 -6.33
N LEU A 37 2.46 2.18 -5.23
CA LEU A 37 1.53 1.08 -5.03
C LEU A 37 0.11 1.63 -4.91
N TYR A 38 -0.80 1.19 -5.76
CA TYR A 38 -2.23 1.38 -5.59
C TYR A 38 -2.86 0.09 -5.06
N ALA A 39 -3.43 0.15 -3.87
CA ALA A 39 -4.02 -0.98 -3.18
C ALA A 39 -5.41 -0.63 -2.65
N PRO A 40 -6.44 -0.65 -3.52
CA PRO A 40 -7.82 -0.40 -3.11
C PRO A 40 -8.37 -1.54 -2.27
N THR A 41 -9.27 -1.20 -1.34
CA THR A 41 -10.09 -2.18 -0.63
C THR A 41 -11.22 -2.65 -1.56
N TRP A 42 -11.47 -3.96 -1.59
CA TRP A 42 -12.55 -4.54 -2.38
C TRP A 42 -13.94 -4.18 -1.82
N ARG A 43 -14.96 -4.23 -2.69
CA ARG A 43 -16.36 -4.03 -2.33
C ARG A 43 -17.13 -5.33 -2.42
N ASP A 44 -17.95 -5.64 -1.40
CA ASP A 44 -18.78 -6.85 -1.38
C ASP A 44 -19.87 -6.76 -2.45
N GLY A 45 -19.75 -7.59 -3.50
CA GLY A 45 -20.79 -7.71 -4.54
C GLY A 45 -21.00 -6.46 -5.39
N ALA A 46 -20.04 -5.52 -5.39
CA ALA A 46 -20.07 -4.31 -6.19
C ALA A 46 -18.75 -4.10 -6.92
N ALA A 47 -18.82 -3.47 -8.09
CA ALA A 47 -17.62 -3.03 -8.81
C ALA A 47 -16.85 -2.00 -7.96
N ASP A 48 -15.53 -2.02 -8.07
CA ASP A 48 -14.69 -1.01 -7.43
C ASP A 48 -14.98 0.38 -8.02
N PRO A 49 -15.34 1.38 -7.21
CA PRO A 49 -15.70 2.72 -7.68
C PRO A 49 -14.51 3.50 -8.23
N ALA A 50 -13.29 3.02 -8.01
CA ALA A 50 -12.05 3.70 -8.34
C ALA A 50 -11.34 3.13 -9.58
N ILE A 51 -12.03 2.44 -10.46
CA ILE A 51 -11.47 1.98 -11.74
C ILE A 51 -11.30 3.19 -12.66
N PRO A 52 -10.08 3.51 -13.14
CA PRO A 52 -9.86 4.66 -13.98
C PRO A 52 -10.53 4.51 -15.35
N SER A 53 -11.21 5.55 -15.81
CA SER A 53 -11.63 5.69 -17.20
C SER A 53 -10.44 5.85 -18.14
N ALA A 54 -10.66 5.72 -19.45
CA ALA A 54 -9.61 5.91 -20.45
C ALA A 54 -8.95 7.30 -20.36
N ALA A 55 -9.74 8.35 -20.10
CA ALA A 55 -9.23 9.72 -19.91
C ALA A 55 -8.39 9.89 -18.65
N GLU A 56 -8.76 9.23 -17.56
CA GLU A 56 -8.00 9.23 -16.31
C GLU A 56 -6.70 8.45 -16.48
N TRP A 57 -6.71 7.31 -17.20
CA TRP A 57 -5.50 6.57 -17.55
C TRP A 57 -4.48 7.42 -18.31
N VAL A 58 -4.92 8.27 -19.26
CA VAL A 58 -4.03 9.21 -19.96
C VAL A 58 -3.31 10.12 -18.97
N ARG A 59 -4.03 10.68 -17.99
CA ARG A 59 -3.46 11.57 -16.97
C ARG A 59 -2.52 10.83 -16.02
N ILE A 60 -2.92 9.64 -15.57
CA ILE A 60 -2.10 8.79 -14.70
C ILE A 60 -0.78 8.44 -15.38
N VAL A 61 -0.82 7.97 -16.64
CA VAL A 61 0.39 7.59 -17.37
C VAL A 61 1.29 8.80 -17.60
N ALA A 62 0.74 9.97 -17.97
CA ALA A 62 1.50 11.19 -18.13
C ALA A 62 2.21 11.63 -16.81
N LEU A 63 1.53 11.50 -15.67
CA LEU A 63 2.13 11.72 -14.35
C LEU A 63 3.31 10.77 -14.08
N LEU A 64 3.12 9.48 -14.36
CA LEU A 64 4.14 8.45 -14.16
C LEU A 64 5.38 8.70 -15.04
N GLU A 65 5.17 9.19 -16.26
CA GLU A 65 6.26 9.58 -17.18
C GLU A 65 6.99 10.82 -16.67
N LYS A 66 6.26 11.86 -16.26
CA LYS A 66 6.81 13.11 -15.70
C LYS A 66 7.77 12.84 -14.53
N HIS A 67 7.42 11.90 -13.63
CA HIS A 67 8.19 11.62 -12.42
C HIS A 67 9.09 10.37 -12.50
N ASP A 68 9.28 9.79 -13.70
CA ASP A 68 9.96 8.51 -13.92
C ASP A 68 9.48 7.42 -12.92
N ALA A 69 8.15 7.27 -12.82
CA ALA A 69 7.49 6.37 -11.89
C ALA A 69 6.87 5.14 -12.57
N VAL A 70 6.68 4.09 -11.80
CA VAL A 70 5.91 2.88 -12.14
C VAL A 70 4.81 2.71 -11.10
N LEU A 71 3.59 2.52 -11.53
CA LEU A 71 2.44 2.22 -10.69
C LEU A 71 2.21 0.71 -10.66
N PHE A 72 2.34 0.12 -9.49
CA PHE A 72 1.95 -1.25 -9.20
C PHE A 72 0.53 -1.25 -8.66
N ILE A 73 -0.34 -2.09 -9.23
CA ILE A 73 -1.74 -2.21 -8.83
C ILE A 73 -1.95 -3.53 -8.15
N ARG A 74 -2.40 -3.46 -6.91
CA ARG A 74 -2.77 -4.61 -6.11
C ARG A 74 -4.27 -4.58 -5.82
N SER A 75 -5.06 -5.03 -6.81
CA SER A 75 -6.48 -5.30 -6.58
C SER A 75 -6.65 -6.51 -5.65
N HIS A 76 -7.73 -6.52 -4.89
CA HIS A 76 -8.09 -7.69 -4.09
C HIS A 76 -8.55 -8.83 -5.02
N PRO A 77 -8.27 -10.12 -4.71
CA PRO A 77 -8.71 -11.24 -5.55
C PRO A 77 -10.23 -11.33 -5.73
N LEU A 78 -11.00 -10.78 -4.80
CA LEU A 78 -12.46 -10.69 -4.87
C LEU A 78 -12.96 -9.34 -5.42
N GLY A 79 -12.06 -8.42 -5.79
CA GLY A 79 -12.42 -7.14 -6.41
C GLY A 79 -12.83 -7.35 -7.85
N GLU A 80 -13.92 -6.69 -8.25
CA GLU A 80 -14.41 -6.72 -9.62
C GLU A 80 -13.92 -5.45 -10.33
N GLY A 81 -13.11 -5.61 -11.38
CA GLY A 81 -12.71 -4.51 -12.24
C GLY A 81 -11.39 -4.67 -12.97
N ALA A 82 -11.29 -4.04 -14.14
CA ALA A 82 -10.11 -4.04 -14.96
C ALA A 82 -9.24 -2.81 -14.66
N TYR A 83 -8.19 -2.98 -13.87
CA TYR A 83 -7.24 -1.91 -13.53
C TYR A 83 -6.11 -1.75 -14.55
N ALA A 84 -6.29 -2.18 -15.78
CA ALA A 84 -5.31 -1.99 -16.85
C ALA A 84 -5.72 -0.83 -17.76
N PRO A 85 -4.77 0.03 -18.18
CA PRO A 85 -5.06 1.01 -19.21
C PRO A 85 -5.46 0.28 -20.51
N PRO A 86 -6.33 0.87 -21.35
CA PRO A 86 -6.80 0.24 -22.57
C PRO A 86 -5.72 0.13 -23.69
N TRP A 87 -4.49 0.51 -23.37
CA TRP A 87 -3.30 0.35 -24.20
C TRP A 87 -2.13 -0.22 -23.39
N SER A 88 -1.13 -0.75 -24.07
CA SER A 88 0.08 -1.25 -23.40
C SER A 88 0.88 -0.10 -22.81
N SER A 89 1.17 -0.16 -21.50
CA SER A 89 2.02 0.78 -20.80
C SER A 89 2.98 0.04 -19.87
N GLY A 90 4.29 0.22 -20.05
CA GLY A 90 5.29 -0.31 -19.14
C GLY A 90 5.30 0.39 -17.76
N ARG A 91 4.54 1.49 -17.62
CA ARG A 91 4.43 2.28 -16.37
C ARG A 91 3.35 1.78 -15.42
N VAL A 92 2.44 0.94 -15.88
CA VAL A 92 1.36 0.35 -15.06
C VAL A 92 1.52 -1.15 -15.05
N ARG A 93 1.58 -1.75 -13.86
CA ARG A 93 1.86 -3.19 -13.70
C ARG A 93 0.95 -3.81 -12.66
N MET A 94 0.37 -4.94 -12.98
CA MET A 94 -0.42 -5.71 -12.01
C MET A 94 0.51 -6.44 -11.03
N LEU A 95 0.20 -6.33 -9.73
CA LEU A 95 0.89 -7.01 -8.65
C LEU A 95 -0.14 -7.81 -7.84
N GLY A 96 -0.89 -8.66 -8.52
CA GLY A 96 -1.97 -9.46 -7.92
C GLY A 96 -1.46 -10.55 -6.98
N ALA A 97 -2.39 -11.16 -6.24
CA ALA A 97 -2.08 -12.18 -5.24
C ALA A 97 -1.52 -13.48 -5.86
N GLU A 98 -1.84 -13.75 -7.11
CA GLU A 98 -1.31 -14.88 -7.88
C GLU A 98 0.20 -14.77 -8.12
N LEU A 99 0.69 -13.55 -8.26
CA LEU A 99 2.12 -13.26 -8.45
C LEU A 99 2.86 -13.09 -7.12
N LEU A 100 2.22 -12.42 -6.17
CA LEU A 100 2.76 -12.10 -4.86
C LEU A 100 1.66 -12.24 -3.79
N PRO A 101 1.51 -13.43 -3.16
CA PRO A 101 0.45 -13.67 -2.16
C PRO A 101 0.44 -12.68 -1.00
N ASP A 102 1.61 -12.29 -0.50
CA ASP A 102 1.80 -11.26 0.53
C ASP A 102 2.61 -10.08 -0.05
N VAL A 103 2.03 -8.88 -0.03
CA VAL A 103 2.69 -7.66 -0.52
C VAL A 103 3.72 -7.10 0.46
N THR A 104 3.63 -7.45 1.74
CA THR A 104 4.46 -6.87 2.81
C THR A 104 5.96 -6.93 2.51
N PRO A 105 6.54 -8.04 2.01
CA PRO A 105 7.96 -8.11 1.66
C PRO A 105 8.38 -7.17 0.51
N ALA A 106 7.44 -6.71 -0.33
CA ALA A 106 7.73 -5.80 -1.43
C ALA A 106 7.72 -4.31 -1.00
N LEU A 107 7.09 -3.99 0.13
CA LEU A 107 6.93 -2.61 0.60
C LEU A 107 8.24 -1.83 0.75
N PRO A 108 9.40 -2.42 1.16
CA PRO A 108 10.66 -1.68 1.25
C PRO A 108 11.15 -1.07 -0.07
N ARG A 109 10.60 -1.47 -1.22
CA ARG A 109 10.92 -0.88 -2.54
C ARG A 109 9.85 0.07 -3.04
N ILE A 110 8.69 0.09 -2.43
CA ILE A 110 7.63 1.05 -2.74
C ILE A 110 8.00 2.42 -2.14
N ASP A 111 7.78 3.47 -2.90
CA ASP A 111 8.11 4.84 -2.50
C ASP A 111 6.87 5.59 -1.97
N ALA A 112 5.67 5.29 -2.48
CA ALA A 112 4.41 5.85 -1.96
C ALA A 112 3.24 4.87 -2.14
N LEU A 113 2.26 4.94 -1.23
CA LEU A 113 1.02 4.17 -1.27
C LEU A 113 -0.14 5.06 -1.68
N ILE A 114 -1.02 4.54 -2.54
CA ILE A 114 -2.35 5.08 -2.81
C ILE A 114 -3.34 4.03 -2.31
N THR A 115 -4.24 4.41 -1.42
CA THR A 115 -5.20 3.46 -0.85
C THR A 115 -6.44 4.19 -0.30
N ASP A 116 -7.45 3.44 0.06
CA ASP A 116 -8.68 3.94 0.65
C ASP A 116 -8.77 3.56 2.14
N TYR A 117 -9.43 2.45 2.48
CA TYR A 117 -9.74 2.01 3.85
C TYR A 117 -8.83 0.89 4.35
N SER A 118 -7.79 0.55 3.59
CA SER A 118 -6.92 -0.58 3.86
C SER A 118 -6.05 -0.36 5.11
N SER A 119 -5.97 -1.37 5.98
CA SER A 119 -5.03 -1.40 7.10
C SER A 119 -3.56 -1.36 6.66
N LEU A 120 -3.27 -1.58 5.38
CA LEU A 120 -1.93 -1.42 4.80
C LEU A 120 -1.35 -0.02 5.05
N ALA A 121 -2.22 1.01 5.14
CA ALA A 121 -1.84 2.38 5.48
C ALA A 121 -1.06 2.49 6.81
N TYR A 122 -1.39 1.64 7.79
CA TYR A 122 -0.66 1.61 9.06
C TYR A 122 0.68 0.86 8.93
N ASP A 123 0.73 -0.21 8.14
CA ASP A 123 1.93 -1.02 7.96
C ASP A 123 3.04 -0.24 7.21
N VAL A 124 2.68 0.51 6.16
CA VAL A 124 3.64 1.32 5.40
C VAL A 124 4.25 2.46 6.22
N GLY A 125 3.55 2.91 7.25
CA GLY A 125 4.07 3.92 8.18
C GLY A 125 5.26 3.42 9.01
N LEU A 126 5.47 2.10 9.16
CA LEU A 126 6.70 1.51 9.72
C LEU A 126 7.93 1.84 8.86
N LEU A 127 7.74 2.13 7.60
CA LEU A 127 8.77 2.55 6.64
C LEU A 127 8.76 4.07 6.41
N SER A 128 7.93 4.82 7.14
CA SER A 128 7.66 6.25 6.91
C SER A 128 7.27 6.54 5.45
N MET A 129 6.58 5.60 4.81
CA MET A 129 6.14 5.73 3.42
C MET A 129 4.95 6.70 3.36
N PRO A 130 4.99 7.74 2.50
CA PRO A 130 3.87 8.65 2.36
C PRO A 130 2.65 7.95 1.73
N VAL A 131 1.45 8.39 2.14
CA VAL A 131 0.18 7.84 1.67
C VAL A 131 -0.65 8.94 1.03
N VAL A 132 -1.21 8.65 -0.15
CA VAL A 132 -2.33 9.39 -0.75
C VAL A 132 -3.60 8.59 -0.51
N TYR A 133 -4.52 9.16 0.24
CA TYR A 133 -5.81 8.53 0.49
C TYR A 133 -6.78 8.87 -0.64
N PHE A 134 -7.34 7.84 -1.28
CA PHE A 134 -8.25 7.97 -2.40
C PHE A 134 -9.52 7.16 -2.16
N ALA A 135 -10.60 7.81 -1.77
CA ALA A 135 -11.84 7.22 -1.30
C ALA A 135 -13.05 7.88 -1.94
N PRO A 136 -13.41 7.54 -3.20
CA PRO A 136 -14.52 8.15 -3.91
C PRO A 136 -15.89 7.85 -3.30
N ASP A 137 -16.02 6.77 -2.55
CA ASP A 137 -17.25 6.24 -1.95
C ASP A 137 -17.25 6.26 -0.41
N ALA A 138 -16.50 7.19 0.21
CA ALA A 138 -16.30 7.20 1.67
C ALA A 138 -17.62 7.23 2.47
N GLU A 139 -18.63 7.95 1.99
CA GLU A 139 -19.95 8.04 2.65
C GLU A 139 -20.73 6.72 2.53
N ASP A 140 -20.70 6.08 1.36
CA ASP A 140 -21.35 4.79 1.12
C ASP A 140 -20.67 3.69 1.93
N TYR A 141 -19.36 3.65 1.92
CA TYR A 141 -18.57 2.69 2.71
C TYR A 141 -18.83 2.85 4.22
N ALA A 142 -18.91 4.10 4.72
CA ALA A 142 -19.24 4.38 6.11
C ALA A 142 -20.64 3.86 6.49
N ARG A 143 -21.62 3.95 5.58
CA ARG A 143 -22.99 3.49 5.80
C ARG A 143 -23.11 1.97 5.77
N GLU A 144 -22.40 1.31 4.86
CA GLU A 144 -22.53 -0.13 4.61
C GLU A 144 -21.65 -0.98 5.52
N ARG A 145 -20.39 -0.55 5.73
CA ARG A 145 -19.36 -1.28 6.50
C ARG A 145 -19.04 -0.62 7.83
N GLY A 146 -19.09 0.72 7.88
CA GLY A 146 -18.69 1.50 9.03
C GLY A 146 -17.17 1.59 9.24
N PHE A 147 -16.78 2.49 10.11
CA PHE A 147 -15.40 2.68 10.58
C PHE A 147 -15.35 2.54 12.11
N TYR A 148 -14.21 2.12 12.65
CA TYR A 148 -13.98 2.12 14.10
C TYR A 148 -13.82 3.54 14.70
N GLY A 149 -13.69 4.56 13.86
CA GLY A 149 -13.54 5.96 14.18
C GLY A 149 -13.96 6.81 12.99
N ARG A 150 -13.53 8.07 12.95
CA ARG A 150 -13.77 8.91 11.79
C ARG A 150 -12.72 8.63 10.72
N TYR A 151 -13.14 8.54 9.47
CA TYR A 151 -12.20 8.30 8.35
C TYR A 151 -11.18 9.43 8.23
N GLU A 152 -11.61 10.67 8.46
CA GLU A 152 -10.75 11.85 8.39
C GLU A 152 -9.63 11.85 9.45
N ASP A 153 -9.79 11.16 10.57
CA ASP A 153 -8.73 11.03 11.58
C ASP A 153 -7.55 10.23 11.04
N VAL A 154 -7.79 9.35 10.07
CA VAL A 154 -6.78 8.54 9.36
C VAL A 154 -6.37 9.20 8.05
N ALA A 155 -7.32 9.48 7.18
CA ALA A 155 -7.10 9.93 5.81
C ALA A 155 -6.91 11.45 5.68
N GLY A 156 -7.40 12.24 6.65
CA GLY A 156 -7.52 13.69 6.55
C GLY A 156 -8.77 14.14 5.83
N THR A 157 -9.07 15.41 5.97
CA THR A 157 -10.19 16.04 5.27
C THR A 157 -9.91 16.31 3.79
N ASP A 158 -8.64 16.19 3.40
CA ASP A 158 -8.10 16.39 2.05
C ASP A 158 -7.96 15.10 1.23
N HIS A 159 -8.54 13.97 1.70
CA HIS A 159 -8.50 12.73 0.92
C HIS A 159 -9.16 12.92 -0.46
N ALA A 160 -8.55 12.33 -1.49
CA ALA A 160 -9.03 12.42 -2.87
C ALA A 160 -10.33 11.64 -3.05
N ARG A 161 -11.27 12.20 -3.81
CA ARG A 161 -12.57 11.61 -4.15
C ARG A 161 -12.68 11.27 -5.63
N ALA A 162 -11.74 11.74 -6.44
CA ALA A 162 -11.64 11.44 -7.86
C ALA A 162 -10.17 11.25 -8.27
N TRP A 163 -9.94 10.54 -9.38
CA TRP A 163 -8.59 10.37 -9.92
C TRP A 163 -7.90 11.70 -10.25
N ALA A 164 -8.66 12.74 -10.60
CA ALA A 164 -8.11 14.07 -10.83
C ALA A 164 -7.41 14.62 -9.57
N GLU A 165 -8.06 14.52 -8.42
CA GLU A 165 -7.52 14.94 -7.13
C GLU A 165 -6.37 14.04 -6.69
N ALA A 166 -6.50 12.72 -6.84
CA ALA A 166 -5.46 11.76 -6.50
C ALA A 166 -4.18 11.98 -7.32
N THR A 167 -4.31 12.26 -8.63
CA THR A 167 -3.17 12.55 -9.50
C THR A 167 -2.53 13.90 -9.17
N GLU A 168 -3.31 14.92 -8.82
CA GLU A 168 -2.78 16.21 -8.36
C GLU A 168 -1.99 16.05 -7.06
N GLN A 169 -2.53 15.34 -6.08
CA GLN A 169 -1.83 15.04 -4.81
C GLN A 169 -0.55 14.24 -5.03
N LEU A 170 -0.57 13.29 -5.97
CA LEU A 170 0.63 12.53 -6.35
C LEU A 170 1.66 13.42 -7.05
N ASP A 171 1.24 14.34 -7.91
CA ASP A 171 2.14 15.29 -8.58
C ASP A 171 2.85 16.19 -7.56
N GLN A 172 2.12 16.72 -6.59
CA GLN A 172 2.66 17.50 -5.49
C GLN A 172 3.61 16.66 -4.63
N LEU A 173 3.19 15.43 -4.24
CA LEU A 173 4.00 14.52 -3.43
C LEU A 173 5.34 14.19 -4.11
N LEU A 174 5.34 13.91 -5.40
CA LEU A 174 6.53 13.49 -6.14
C LEU A 174 7.42 14.67 -6.55
N GLY A 175 6.85 15.86 -6.64
CA GLY A 175 7.53 17.09 -7.05
C GLY A 175 8.03 17.98 -5.91
N ASP A 176 7.50 17.84 -4.69
CA ASP A 176 7.81 18.69 -3.55
C ASP A 176 8.30 17.90 -2.33
N ALA A 177 9.53 18.17 -1.91
CA ALA A 177 10.16 17.49 -0.78
C ALA A 177 9.46 17.81 0.57
N ALA A 178 8.86 18.99 0.73
CA ALA A 178 8.15 19.35 1.95
C ALA A 178 6.83 18.56 2.07
N VAL A 179 6.08 18.43 0.98
CA VAL A 179 4.87 17.60 0.91
C VAL A 179 5.21 16.13 1.18
N TRP A 180 6.33 15.65 0.61
CA TRP A 180 6.83 14.31 0.89
C TRP A 180 7.10 14.08 2.38
N GLN A 181 7.83 14.98 3.01
CA GLN A 181 8.19 14.89 4.43
C GLN A 181 6.95 14.95 5.33
N GLU A 182 6.01 15.85 5.05
CA GLU A 182 4.77 15.99 5.79
C GLU A 182 3.95 14.69 5.76
N ARG A 183 3.68 14.13 4.57
CA ARG A 183 2.91 12.89 4.41
C ARG A 183 3.65 11.69 5.01
N SER A 184 4.97 11.65 4.91
CA SER A 184 5.79 10.60 5.57
C SER A 184 5.69 10.67 7.10
N ALA A 185 5.77 11.86 7.68
CA ALA A 185 5.63 12.07 9.12
C ALA A 185 4.23 11.69 9.62
N ARG A 186 3.19 12.05 8.88
CA ARG A 186 1.81 11.66 9.16
C ARG A 186 1.65 10.14 9.15
N SER A 187 2.13 9.45 8.13
CA SER A 187 2.09 8.00 8.03
C SER A 187 2.81 7.32 9.21
N ALA A 188 4.00 7.80 9.56
CA ALA A 188 4.77 7.30 10.71
C ALA A 188 4.02 7.49 12.04
N THR A 189 3.35 8.63 12.22
CA THR A 189 2.55 8.94 13.42
C THR A 189 1.36 8.00 13.54
N LEU A 190 0.62 7.77 12.46
CA LEU A 190 -0.51 6.82 12.43
C LEU A 190 -0.04 5.39 12.75
N SER A 191 1.06 4.96 12.14
CA SER A 191 1.67 3.65 12.40
C SER A 191 2.08 3.52 13.87
N ALA A 192 2.56 4.60 14.49
CA ALA A 192 2.95 4.63 15.89
C ALA A 192 1.80 4.32 16.86
N GLN A 193 0.60 4.73 16.51
CA GLN A 193 -0.59 4.48 17.30
C GLN A 193 -1.04 3.02 17.23
N MET A 194 -0.79 2.34 16.11
CA MET A 194 -1.26 0.98 15.84
C MET A 194 -0.24 -0.10 16.18
N HIS A 195 1.06 0.18 15.99
CA HIS A 195 2.14 -0.79 16.19
C HIS A 195 2.92 -0.51 17.47
N ALA A 196 2.50 -1.11 18.59
CA ALA A 196 3.21 -1.00 19.87
C ALA A 196 4.62 -1.62 19.85
N HIS A 197 4.84 -2.65 19.02
CA HIS A 197 6.11 -3.36 18.88
C HIS A 197 6.60 -3.30 17.44
N ARG A 198 7.80 -2.74 17.21
CA ARG A 198 8.38 -2.48 15.88
C ARG A 198 9.75 -3.09 15.69
N ASP A 199 10.15 -4.01 16.56
CA ASP A 199 11.48 -4.62 16.62
C ASP A 199 11.62 -5.92 15.83
N GLY A 200 10.59 -6.30 15.04
CA GLY A 200 10.61 -7.51 14.23
C GLY A 200 10.43 -8.82 15.00
N HIS A 201 9.94 -8.78 16.23
CA HIS A 201 9.76 -9.94 17.09
C HIS A 201 8.30 -10.24 17.45
N ASN A 202 7.34 -9.75 16.66
CA ASN A 202 5.91 -9.97 16.94
C ASN A 202 5.52 -11.45 16.82
N SER A 203 6.03 -12.17 15.83
CA SER A 203 5.83 -13.62 15.68
C SER A 203 6.27 -14.38 16.93
N ARG A 204 7.44 -14.03 17.47
CA ARG A 204 7.97 -14.62 18.70
C ARG A 204 7.06 -14.33 19.89
N ARG A 205 6.57 -13.10 20.03
CA ARG A 205 5.65 -12.71 21.12
C ARG A 205 4.34 -13.49 21.05
N VAL A 206 3.75 -13.61 19.87
CA VAL A 206 2.52 -14.40 19.66
C VAL A 206 2.77 -15.86 20.00
N TYR A 207 3.85 -16.46 19.53
CA TYR A 207 4.22 -17.83 19.85
C TYR A 207 4.36 -18.05 21.37
N GLN A 208 5.09 -17.14 22.06
CA GLN A 208 5.25 -17.23 23.51
C GLN A 208 3.92 -17.10 24.27
N ALA A 209 3.05 -16.19 23.84
CA ALA A 209 1.72 -16.02 24.45
C ALA A 209 0.83 -17.27 24.27
N ILE A 210 0.89 -17.91 23.12
CA ILE A 210 0.18 -19.17 22.86
C ILE A 210 0.74 -20.30 23.75
N ARG A 211 2.07 -20.41 23.84
CA ARG A 211 2.73 -21.40 24.69
C ARG A 211 2.38 -21.24 26.18
N ALA A 212 2.36 -20.00 26.65
CA ALA A 212 2.00 -19.69 28.03
C ALA A 212 0.57 -20.09 28.40
N ARG A 213 -0.33 -20.23 27.42
CA ARG A 213 -1.70 -20.71 27.60
C ARG A 213 -1.83 -22.23 27.53
N GLY A 214 -0.73 -22.97 27.56
CA GLY A 214 -0.72 -24.43 27.58
C GLY A 214 -0.96 -25.14 26.24
N VAL A 215 -0.95 -24.40 25.13
CA VAL A 215 -1.05 -25.00 23.79
C VAL A 215 0.24 -25.78 23.49
N PRO A 216 0.19 -27.09 23.19
CA PRO A 216 1.37 -27.88 22.87
C PRO A 216 2.11 -27.37 21.63
N ALA A 217 3.44 -27.52 21.59
CA ALA A 217 4.20 -27.23 20.37
C ALA A 217 3.78 -28.21 19.25
N PRO A 218 3.75 -27.78 17.98
CA PRO A 218 3.50 -28.68 16.88
C PRO A 218 4.59 -29.78 16.86
N LYS A 219 4.16 -31.05 16.75
CA LYS A 219 5.09 -32.18 16.63
C LYS A 219 5.81 -32.06 15.28
N GLY A 220 7.15 -31.89 15.31
CA GLY A 220 7.98 -31.96 14.12
C GLY A 220 8.65 -30.65 13.64
N ALA A 221 8.56 -29.55 14.38
CA ALA A 221 9.41 -28.38 14.11
C ALA A 221 10.83 -28.61 14.68
N ARG A 222 11.70 -29.20 13.85
CA ARG A 222 13.17 -29.18 14.03
C ARG A 222 13.80 -28.25 12.99
#